data_a639b1f3ae06909c0a092cbb053dfba0
#
_entry.id   a639b1f3ae06909c0a092cbb053dfba0
#
_cell.length_a   1.000
_cell.length_b   1.000
_cell.length_c   1.000
_cell.angle_alpha   90.00
_cell.angle_beta   90.00
_cell.angle_gamma   90.00
#
_symmetry.space_group_name_H-M   'P 1'
#
loop_
_entity.id
_entity.type
_entity.pdbx_description
1 polymer ?
#
loop_
_entity_poly.entity_id
_entity_poly.type
_entity_poly.pdbx_seq_one_letter_code
_entity_poly.pdbx_strand_id
1 'polypeptide(L)' 'MDGIFLAEHLIKTIDERKKRIIQMLTGGSIKSMEEYRQLVGSLESLDYIGQELRDILEKAD' A
#
# COMPACT_ATOMS: atom_id res chain seq x y z
N MET A 1 -13.66 14.00 13.99
CA MET A 1 -12.36 13.53 13.53
C MET A 1 -11.98 14.30 12.28
N ASP A 2 -10.75 14.72 12.24
CA ASP A 2 -10.20 15.53 11.16
C ASP A 2 -9.89 14.64 9.96
N GLY A 3 -10.25 15.10 8.76
CA GLY A 3 -10.01 14.37 7.52
C GLY A 3 -8.52 14.16 7.23
N ILE A 4 -7.68 15.11 7.64
CA ILE A 4 -6.23 15.01 7.48
C ILE A 4 -5.70 13.88 8.36
N PHE A 5 -6.17 13.78 9.59
CA PHE A 5 -5.77 12.71 10.50
C PHE A 5 -6.15 11.34 9.92
N LEU A 6 -7.37 11.24 9.39
CA LEU A 6 -7.83 9.98 8.80
C LEU A 6 -6.98 9.59 7.59
N ALA A 7 -6.70 10.54 6.71
CA ALA A 7 -5.88 10.28 5.53
C ALA A 7 -4.46 9.85 5.90
N GLU A 8 -3.86 10.50 6.90
CA GLU A 8 -2.53 10.11 7.38
C GLU A 8 -2.53 8.72 7.97
N HIS A 9 -3.57 8.38 8.72
CA HIS A 9 -3.72 7.03 9.28
C HIS A 9 -3.81 5.98 8.16
N LEU A 10 -4.59 6.27 7.12
CA LEU A 10 -4.75 5.35 6.00
C LEU A 10 -3.44 5.18 5.23
N ILE A 11 -2.69 6.26 5.02
CA ILE A 11 -1.39 6.19 4.37
C ILE A 11 -0.45 5.27 5.15
N LYS A 12 -0.42 5.44 6.47
CA LYS A 12 0.41 4.59 7.33
C LYS A 12 0.02 3.12 7.19
N THR A 13 -1.28 2.84 7.21
CA THR A 13 -1.80 1.49 7.07
C THR A 13 -1.41 0.88 5.72
N ILE A 14 -1.53 1.66 4.65
CA ILE A 14 -1.15 1.24 3.30
C ILE A 14 0.34 0.93 3.24
N ASP A 15 1.19 1.80 3.80
CA ASP A 15 2.63 1.61 3.79
C ASP A 15 3.05 0.36 4.56
N GLU A 16 2.41 0.08 5.69
CA GLU A 16 2.66 -1.13 6.45
C GLU A 16 2.27 -2.38 5.66
N ARG A 17 1.16 -2.33 4.96
CA ARG A 17 0.69 -3.43 4.14
C ARG A 17 1.63 -3.70 2.96
N LYS A 18 2.08 -2.64 2.30
CA LYS A 18 3.05 -2.74 1.21
C LYS A 18 4.35 -3.38 1.70
N LYS A 19 4.83 -2.93 2.84
CA LYS A 19 6.05 -3.47 3.43
C LYS A 19 5.93 -4.98 3.67
N ARG A 20 4.78 -5.41 4.18
CA ARG A 20 4.53 -6.83 4.42
C ARG A 20 4.55 -7.63 3.12
N ILE A 21 3.91 -7.09 2.07
CA ILE A 21 3.90 -7.76 0.76
C ILE A 21 5.31 -7.87 0.20
N ILE A 22 6.10 -6.80 0.29
CA ILE A 22 7.49 -6.82 -0.16
C ILE A 22 8.30 -7.87 0.59
N GLN A 23 8.10 -7.99 1.90
CA GLN A 23 8.76 -9.02 2.69
C GLN A 23 8.40 -10.42 2.21
N MET A 24 7.14 -10.65 1.83
CA MET A 24 6.71 -11.92 1.28
C MET A 24 7.35 -12.20 -0.07
N LEU A 25 7.43 -11.17 -0.93
CA LEU A 25 8.02 -11.31 -2.25
C LEU A 25 9.52 -11.61 -2.19
N THR A 26 10.22 -11.08 -1.20
CA THR A 26 11.68 -11.23 -1.09
C THR A 26 12.10 -12.33 -0.12
N GLY A 27 11.17 -12.86 0.67
CA GLY A 27 11.47 -13.82 1.71
C GLY A 27 11.53 -15.29 1.28
N GLY A 28 11.27 -15.58 0.01
CA GLY A 28 11.34 -16.95 -0.49
C GLY A 28 10.16 -17.83 -0.12
N SER A 29 9.08 -17.27 0.40
CA SER A 29 7.91 -18.03 0.80
C SER A 29 6.89 -18.23 -0.31
N ILE A 30 7.12 -17.61 -1.48
CA ILE A 30 6.18 -17.69 -2.59
C ILE A 30 6.35 -19.03 -3.30
N LYS A 31 5.25 -19.74 -3.52
CA LYS A 31 5.26 -21.11 -4.02
C LYS A 31 4.82 -21.24 -5.47
N SER A 32 4.25 -20.19 -6.07
CA SER A 32 3.76 -20.26 -7.44
C SER A 32 3.82 -18.90 -8.11
N MET A 33 3.84 -18.92 -9.44
CA MET A 33 3.79 -17.71 -10.24
C MET A 33 2.45 -16.98 -10.05
N GLU A 34 1.39 -17.73 -9.87
CA GLU A 34 0.08 -17.15 -9.64
C GLU A 34 0.05 -16.33 -8.35
N GLU A 35 0.60 -16.88 -7.27
CA GLU A 35 0.71 -16.17 -6.00
C GLU A 35 1.56 -14.91 -6.15
N TYR A 36 2.68 -15.02 -6.87
CA TYR A 36 3.55 -13.88 -7.14
C TYR A 36 2.79 -12.76 -7.85
N ARG A 37 2.02 -13.10 -8.89
CA ARG A 37 1.26 -12.10 -9.65
C ARG A 37 0.19 -11.43 -8.78
N GLN A 38 -0.48 -12.19 -7.93
CA GLN A 38 -1.47 -11.65 -7.02
C GLN A 38 -0.86 -10.65 -6.05
N LEU A 39 0.29 -10.97 -5.50
CA LEU A 39 0.99 -10.08 -4.56
C LEU A 39 1.46 -8.80 -5.25
N VAL A 40 2.02 -8.93 -6.45
CA VAL A 40 2.45 -7.77 -7.23
C VAL A 40 1.25 -6.89 -7.58
N GLY A 41 0.13 -7.48 -7.97
CA GLY A 41 -1.09 -6.73 -8.25
C GLY A 41 -1.61 -5.98 -7.03
N SER A 42 -1.57 -6.62 -5.86
CA SER A 42 -1.95 -5.97 -4.60
C SER A 42 -1.03 -4.80 -4.28
N LEU A 43 0.28 -4.99 -4.49
CA LEU A 43 1.25 -3.94 -4.24
C LEU A 43 1.00 -2.74 -5.14
N GLU A 44 0.74 -2.98 -6.42
CA GLU A 44 0.44 -1.90 -7.37
C GLU A 44 -0.82 -1.14 -6.98
N SER A 45 -1.87 -1.85 -6.56
CA SER A 45 -3.12 -1.23 -6.11
C SER A 45 -2.90 -0.35 -4.89
N LEU A 46 -2.11 -0.83 -3.93
CA LEU A 46 -1.79 -0.07 -2.73
C LEU A 46 -0.96 1.16 -3.05
N ASP A 47 -0.01 1.04 -3.98
CA ASP A 47 0.77 2.19 -4.45
C ASP A 47 -0.14 3.25 -5.05
N TYR A 48 -1.09 2.85 -5.87
CA TYR A 48 -2.02 3.78 -6.52
C TYR A 48 -2.88 4.50 -5.47
N ILE A 49 -3.48 3.75 -4.56
CA ILE A 49 -4.34 4.33 -3.53
C ILE A 49 -3.54 5.24 -2.60
N GLY A 50 -2.35 4.81 -2.23
CA GLY A 50 -1.46 5.62 -1.38
C GLY A 50 -1.11 6.94 -2.03
N GLN A 51 -0.83 6.93 -3.32
CA GLN A 51 -0.52 8.15 -4.06
C GLN A 51 -1.73 9.09 -4.13
N GLU A 52 -2.92 8.53 -4.36
CA GLU A 52 -4.15 9.33 -4.36
C GLU A 52 -4.39 10.02 -3.02
N LEU A 53 -4.14 9.31 -1.92
CA LEU A 53 -4.30 9.90 -0.60
C LEU A 53 -3.29 11.01 -0.34
N ARG A 54 -2.04 10.83 -0.78
CA ARG A 54 -1.01 11.85 -0.65
C ARG A 54 -1.35 13.09 -1.45
N ASP A 55 -1.89 12.91 -2.66
CA ASP A 55 -2.33 14.01 -3.50
C ASP A 55 -3.45 14.81 -2.84
N ILE A 56 -4.38 14.11 -2.21
CA ILE A 56 -5.47 14.75 -1.47
C ILE A 56 -4.92 15.58 -0.31
N LEU A 57 -3.95 15.05 0.43
CA LEU A 57 -3.33 15.78 1.54
C LEU A 57 -2.60 17.04 1.06
N GLU A 58 -1.91 16.96 -0.06
CA GLU A 58 -1.23 18.12 -0.64
C GLU A 58 -2.20 19.24 -0.99
N LYS A 59 -3.39 18.87 -1.43
CA LYS A 59 -4.40 19.84 -1.85
C LYS A 59 -5.27 20.35 -0.71
N ALA A 60 -5.14 19.76 0.47
CA ALA A 60 -6.03 20.03 1.59
C ALA A 60 -5.60 21.22 2.46
N ASP A 61 -4.68 22.02 2.03
CA ASP A 61 -4.19 23.18 2.78
C ASP A 61 -5.24 24.28 2.94
#